data_5502034b4f9b6f501fb67f4257ab47a1
#
_entry.id   5502034b4f9b6f501fb67f4257ab47a1
#
_cell.length_a   1.000
_cell.length_b   1.000
_cell.length_c   1.000
_cell.angle_alpha   90.00
_cell.angle_beta   90.00
_cell.angle_gamma   90.00
#
_symmetry.space_group_name_H-M   'P 1'
#
loop_
_entity.id
_entity.type
_entity.pdbx_description
1 polymer ?
#
loop_
_entity_poly.entity_id
_entity_poly.type
_entity_poly.pdbx_seq_one_letter_code
_entity_poly.pdbx_strand_id
1 'polypeptide(L)'
;MLRLPIRLLLILTLVAALAQQAYATTVTIHTEDARATLLALQNRSLSHEDAMKIAEMHGNQAALQKLHSFKITSTTEDFANALYATAHGLPITKENEKDIYFELEEPKIPQLLALLTDIDANPKAFQQRIEQRIALFVPPNADIHLEGYVVAAGDGGGYAFGGTDFFLNIGIVDDIVLAQETTTHELYHAVQGAFAADRDLKIDNPHGHAQQACISSGHLFNNLYEEGSAMYVGDLSLLPKSHSPWATRSLTDINDGQKHIQDSVTLLEMSFIALNASEPVPYDEMYSVDFFGHGVVYNIAYVMAKAIVAQDGPQGLAAYLKQPTYKFVLGYTQLPAYGMDKDHPKLGPNTIDAANRLANGCN
;
A
#
# COMPACT_ATOMS: atom_id res chain seq x y z
N MET A 1 54.11 7.45 35.23
CA MET A 1 53.02 6.52 35.41
C MET A 1 51.71 7.29 35.23
N LEU A 2 51.16 7.28 34.01
CA LEU A 2 49.84 7.93 33.69
C LEU A 2 48.73 6.93 34.01
N ARG A 3 47.86 7.27 34.94
CA ARG A 3 46.60 6.54 35.18
C ARG A 3 45.55 7.09 34.25
N LEU A 4 45.23 6.38 33.14
CA LEU A 4 44.03 6.67 32.32
C LEU A 4 42.78 6.35 33.15
N PRO A 5 41.76 7.19 33.13
CA PRO A 5 40.55 6.98 33.92
C PRO A 5 39.67 5.89 33.29
N ILE A 6 39.45 4.82 34.05
CA ILE A 6 38.56 3.66 33.74
C ILE A 6 37.13 4.08 33.33
N ARG A 7 36.74 5.32 33.59
CA ARG A 7 35.40 5.86 33.24
C ARG A 7 35.16 6.06 31.74
N LEU A 8 36.19 6.17 30.91
CA LEU A 8 36.04 6.35 29.46
C LEU A 8 35.75 5.04 28.73
N LEU A 9 36.13 3.89 29.28
CA LEU A 9 35.90 2.58 28.69
C LEU A 9 34.45 2.10 28.88
N LEU A 10 33.79 2.51 29.97
CA LEU A 10 32.38 2.15 30.24
C LEU A 10 31.36 2.89 29.37
N ILE A 11 31.70 4.09 28.92
CA ILE A 11 30.78 4.88 28.02
C ILE A 11 30.87 4.34 26.60
N LEU A 12 32.00 3.88 26.11
CA LEU A 12 32.16 3.30 24.78
C LEU A 12 31.47 1.92 24.64
N THR A 13 31.42 1.14 25.73
CA THR A 13 30.70 -0.16 25.71
C THR A 13 29.18 0.01 25.80
N LEU A 14 28.66 1.08 26.42
CA LEU A 14 27.23 1.35 26.46
C LEU A 14 26.69 1.87 25.11
N VAL A 15 27.48 2.62 24.35
CA VAL A 15 27.08 3.12 23.01
C VAL A 15 27.11 2.00 21.97
N ALA A 16 27.99 1.01 22.11
CA ALA A 16 28.04 -0.17 21.23
C ALA A 16 26.89 -1.16 21.48
N ALA A 17 26.29 -1.20 22.67
CA ALA A 17 25.16 -2.07 23.01
C ALA A 17 23.80 -1.53 22.54
N LEU A 18 23.70 -0.26 22.15
CA LEU A 18 22.47 0.34 21.59
C LEU A 18 22.33 0.16 20.07
N ALA A 19 23.30 -0.46 19.40
CA ALA A 19 23.34 -0.56 17.93
C ALA A 19 22.91 -1.92 17.36
N GLN A 20 22.36 -2.81 18.18
CA GLN A 20 21.78 -4.07 17.71
C GLN A 20 20.35 -4.24 18.26
N GLN A 21 19.45 -3.31 17.92
CA GLN A 21 18.07 -3.72 17.79
C GLN A 21 17.99 -4.55 16.50
N ALA A 22 17.96 -5.87 16.65
CA ALA A 22 17.57 -6.74 15.57
C ALA A 22 16.14 -6.33 15.18
N TYR A 23 15.99 -5.75 14.00
CA TYR A 23 14.67 -5.52 13.42
C TYR A 23 14.03 -6.90 13.26
N ALA A 24 12.93 -7.12 13.94
CA ALA A 24 12.18 -8.37 13.83
C ALA A 24 11.23 -8.36 12.62
N THR A 25 11.21 -7.28 11.85
CA THR A 25 10.51 -7.22 10.57
C THR A 25 11.44 -7.71 9.48
N THR A 26 11.07 -8.80 8.82
CA THR A 26 11.78 -9.35 7.67
C THR A 26 10.91 -9.30 6.43
N VAL A 27 11.55 -9.10 5.27
CA VAL A 27 10.90 -9.10 3.96
C VAL A 27 11.59 -10.13 3.08
N THR A 28 10.83 -10.99 2.44
CA THR A 28 11.31 -11.90 1.38
C THR A 28 10.65 -11.51 0.07
N ILE A 29 11.41 -11.37 -1.01
CA ILE A 29 10.88 -11.05 -2.33
C ILE A 29 11.10 -12.22 -3.28
N HIS A 30 10.03 -12.68 -3.90
CA HIS A 30 9.97 -13.78 -4.86
C HIS A 30 9.78 -13.21 -6.27
N THR A 31 10.68 -13.53 -7.19
CA THR A 31 10.67 -13.04 -8.59
C THR A 31 10.36 -14.13 -9.61
N GLU A 32 10.21 -15.36 -9.13
CA GLU A 32 10.13 -16.57 -9.97
C GLU A 32 8.91 -16.54 -10.90
N ASP A 33 7.76 -16.08 -10.40
CA ASP A 33 6.49 -16.09 -11.13
C ASP A 33 6.52 -15.11 -12.32
N ALA A 34 6.98 -13.87 -12.08
CA ALA A 34 7.18 -12.89 -13.15
C ALA A 34 8.22 -13.36 -14.16
N ARG A 35 9.33 -13.93 -13.68
CA ARG A 35 10.39 -14.43 -14.55
C ARG A 35 9.91 -15.58 -15.43
N ALA A 36 9.17 -16.54 -14.86
CA ALA A 36 8.60 -17.65 -15.61
C ALA A 36 7.63 -17.15 -16.69
N THR A 37 6.74 -16.22 -16.35
CA THR A 37 5.79 -15.60 -17.28
C THR A 37 6.50 -14.87 -18.43
N LEU A 38 7.47 -13.98 -18.12
CA LEU A 38 8.19 -13.22 -19.14
C LEU A 38 9.05 -14.10 -20.08
N LEU A 39 9.68 -15.14 -19.53
CA LEU A 39 10.44 -16.10 -20.36
C LEU A 39 9.52 -16.95 -21.24
N ALA A 40 8.34 -17.32 -20.72
CA ALA A 40 7.35 -18.05 -21.50
C ALA A 40 6.80 -17.23 -22.66
N LEU A 41 6.54 -15.93 -22.46
CA LEU A 41 6.11 -15.01 -23.53
C LEU A 41 7.11 -14.94 -24.70
N GLN A 42 8.41 -15.19 -24.47
CA GLN A 42 9.44 -15.25 -25.51
C GLN A 42 9.60 -16.65 -26.13
N ASN A 43 8.98 -17.69 -25.56
CA ASN A 43 9.20 -19.07 -25.97
C ASN A 43 8.20 -19.51 -27.04
N ARG A 44 8.61 -19.46 -28.32
CA ARG A 44 7.81 -19.95 -29.46
C ARG A 44 7.51 -21.44 -29.44
N SER A 45 8.12 -22.21 -28.52
CA SER A 45 7.90 -23.65 -28.33
C SER A 45 7.15 -23.96 -27.05
N LEU A 46 6.55 -22.95 -26.38
CA LEU A 46 5.78 -23.13 -25.14
C LEU A 46 4.66 -24.15 -25.38
N SER A 47 4.59 -25.19 -24.54
CA SER A 47 3.46 -26.11 -24.55
C SER A 47 2.29 -25.52 -23.73
N HIS A 48 1.06 -25.92 -24.07
CA HIS A 48 -0.10 -25.50 -23.25
C HIS A 48 -0.02 -26.06 -21.82
N GLU A 49 0.55 -27.24 -21.65
CA GLU A 49 0.79 -27.84 -20.31
C GLU A 49 1.75 -26.99 -19.48
N ASP A 50 2.83 -26.44 -20.07
CA ASP A 50 3.74 -25.58 -19.35
C ASP A 50 3.13 -24.19 -19.09
N ALA A 51 2.32 -23.68 -20.01
CA ALA A 51 1.54 -22.46 -19.78
C ALA A 51 0.59 -22.61 -18.58
N MET A 52 -0.07 -23.77 -18.43
CA MET A 52 -0.92 -24.08 -17.28
C MET A 52 -0.12 -24.11 -15.98
N LYS A 53 1.06 -24.75 -15.95
CA LYS A 53 1.92 -24.77 -14.76
C LYS A 53 2.33 -23.35 -14.32
N ILE A 54 2.60 -22.47 -15.29
CA ILE A 54 2.92 -21.06 -15.00
C ILE A 54 1.68 -20.33 -14.49
N ALA A 55 0.52 -20.55 -15.09
CA ALA A 55 -0.74 -19.96 -14.63
C ALA A 55 -1.10 -20.36 -13.18
N GLU A 56 -0.71 -21.57 -12.76
CA GLU A 56 -0.94 -22.10 -11.40
C GLU A 56 0.04 -21.56 -10.35
N MET A 57 1.08 -20.82 -10.72
CA MET A 57 2.03 -20.23 -9.78
C MET A 57 1.32 -19.21 -8.86
N HIS A 58 1.80 -19.10 -7.63
CA HIS A 58 1.14 -18.33 -6.56
C HIS A 58 0.84 -16.87 -6.93
N GLY A 59 1.82 -16.16 -7.44
CA GLY A 59 1.65 -14.75 -7.86
C GLY A 59 0.68 -14.61 -9.04
N ASN A 60 0.70 -15.54 -10.00
CA ASN A 60 -0.21 -15.50 -11.14
C ASN A 60 -1.67 -15.79 -10.72
N GLN A 61 -1.88 -16.67 -9.74
CA GLN A 61 -3.20 -16.87 -9.13
C GLN A 61 -3.67 -15.63 -8.37
N ALA A 62 -2.76 -14.91 -7.71
CA ALA A 62 -3.06 -13.63 -7.08
C ALA A 62 -3.44 -12.54 -8.10
N ALA A 63 -2.78 -12.49 -9.26
CA ALA A 63 -3.16 -11.60 -10.36
C ALA A 63 -4.60 -11.86 -10.83
N LEU A 64 -4.99 -13.13 -10.98
CA LEU A 64 -6.38 -13.52 -11.28
C LEU A 64 -7.35 -13.10 -10.17
N GLN A 65 -6.98 -13.29 -8.89
CA GLN A 65 -7.78 -12.84 -7.75
C GLN A 65 -7.97 -11.32 -7.77
N LYS A 66 -6.94 -10.55 -8.16
CA LYS A 66 -7.05 -9.10 -8.33
C LYS A 66 -8.03 -8.72 -9.42
N LEU A 67 -7.98 -9.38 -10.58
CA LEU A 67 -8.97 -9.19 -11.65
C LEU A 67 -10.40 -9.49 -11.19
N HIS A 68 -10.59 -10.55 -10.40
CA HIS A 68 -11.90 -10.86 -9.81
C HIS A 68 -12.42 -9.73 -8.90
N SER A 69 -11.55 -9.01 -8.19
CA SER A 69 -11.97 -7.85 -7.38
C SER A 69 -12.53 -6.71 -8.24
N PHE A 70 -12.13 -6.64 -9.51
CA PHE A 70 -12.69 -5.73 -10.52
C PHE A 70 -13.89 -6.31 -11.29
N LYS A 71 -14.42 -7.46 -10.85
CA LYS A 71 -15.53 -8.19 -11.51
C LYS A 71 -15.15 -8.76 -12.88
N ILE A 72 -13.88 -8.91 -13.17
CA ILE A 72 -13.33 -9.59 -14.34
C ILE A 72 -13.20 -11.07 -13.96
N THR A 73 -13.76 -11.98 -14.77
CA THR A 73 -13.90 -13.39 -14.41
C THR A 73 -12.87 -14.30 -15.09
N SER A 74 -11.67 -13.80 -15.39
CA SER A 74 -10.59 -14.57 -15.98
C SER A 74 -10.17 -15.75 -15.10
N THR A 75 -9.99 -16.91 -15.71
CA THR A 75 -9.65 -18.16 -15.03
C THR A 75 -8.18 -18.53 -15.25
N THR A 76 -7.68 -19.55 -14.53
CA THR A 76 -6.35 -20.13 -14.75
C THR A 76 -6.19 -20.62 -16.19
N GLU A 77 -7.24 -21.20 -16.80
CA GLU A 77 -7.26 -21.63 -18.20
C GLU A 77 -7.18 -20.43 -19.15
N ASP A 78 -7.90 -19.32 -18.86
CA ASP A 78 -7.80 -18.09 -19.67
C ASP A 78 -6.39 -17.49 -19.61
N PHE A 79 -5.74 -17.51 -18.43
CA PHE A 79 -4.34 -17.10 -18.28
C PHE A 79 -3.40 -17.95 -19.14
N ALA A 80 -3.52 -19.27 -19.05
CA ALA A 80 -2.67 -20.19 -19.82
C ALA A 80 -2.90 -20.05 -21.33
N ASN A 81 -4.14 -19.88 -21.77
CA ASN A 81 -4.50 -19.66 -23.17
C ASN A 81 -3.92 -18.35 -23.69
N ALA A 82 -4.03 -17.25 -22.90
CA ALA A 82 -3.46 -15.95 -23.26
C ALA A 82 -1.93 -16.03 -23.36
N LEU A 83 -1.27 -16.67 -22.38
CA LEU A 83 0.17 -16.87 -22.37
C LEU A 83 0.64 -17.67 -23.60
N TYR A 84 -0.03 -18.80 -23.88
CA TYR A 84 0.24 -19.64 -25.03
C TYR A 84 0.05 -18.87 -26.35
N ALA A 85 -1.09 -18.18 -26.50
CA ALA A 85 -1.41 -17.42 -27.71
C ALA A 85 -0.38 -16.32 -27.97
N THR A 86 -0.05 -15.51 -26.95
CA THR A 86 0.95 -14.44 -27.06
C THR A 86 2.31 -15.01 -27.42
N ALA A 87 2.78 -16.06 -26.73
CA ALA A 87 4.05 -16.71 -27.00
C ALA A 87 4.19 -17.19 -28.46
N HIS A 88 3.09 -17.65 -29.08
CA HIS A 88 3.08 -18.12 -30.46
C HIS A 88 2.73 -17.04 -31.51
N GLY A 89 2.43 -15.80 -31.06
CA GLY A 89 1.98 -14.73 -31.96
C GLY A 89 0.60 -15.00 -32.55
N LEU A 90 -0.26 -15.71 -31.82
CA LEU A 90 -1.64 -15.98 -32.18
C LEU A 90 -2.56 -14.86 -31.66
N PRO A 91 -3.64 -14.54 -32.36
CA PRO A 91 -4.57 -13.50 -31.88
C PRO A 91 -5.35 -13.97 -30.64
N ILE A 92 -5.43 -13.14 -29.63
CA ILE A 92 -6.31 -13.32 -28.48
C ILE A 92 -7.71 -12.82 -28.87
N THR A 93 -8.71 -13.70 -28.81
CA THR A 93 -10.06 -13.38 -29.26
C THR A 93 -11.08 -13.27 -28.13
N LYS A 94 -10.85 -13.97 -27.01
CA LYS A 94 -11.74 -13.93 -25.86
C LYS A 94 -11.39 -12.78 -24.91
N GLU A 95 -12.39 -12.11 -24.39
CA GLU A 95 -12.23 -10.94 -23.53
C GLU A 95 -11.47 -11.30 -22.25
N ASN A 96 -11.86 -12.38 -21.56
CA ASN A 96 -11.18 -12.83 -20.35
C ASN A 96 -9.69 -13.15 -20.55
N GLU A 97 -9.29 -13.55 -21.76
CA GLU A 97 -7.88 -13.76 -22.11
C GLU A 97 -7.16 -12.43 -22.35
N LYS A 98 -7.83 -11.40 -22.93
CA LYS A 98 -7.25 -10.07 -23.11
C LYS A 98 -7.05 -9.34 -21.78
N ASP A 99 -7.93 -9.56 -20.82
CA ASP A 99 -7.85 -8.95 -19.49
C ASP A 99 -6.62 -9.40 -18.68
N ILE A 100 -5.84 -10.37 -19.18
CA ILE A 100 -4.51 -10.73 -18.62
C ILE A 100 -3.43 -9.71 -19.02
N TYR A 101 -3.66 -8.91 -20.07
CA TYR A 101 -2.82 -7.80 -20.53
C TYR A 101 -1.42 -8.15 -21.03
N PHE A 102 -1.13 -9.38 -21.43
CA PHE A 102 0.20 -9.76 -21.97
C PHE A 102 0.63 -8.95 -23.18
N GLU A 103 -0.30 -8.44 -23.98
CA GLU A 103 -0.01 -7.54 -25.09
C GLU A 103 0.67 -6.24 -24.68
N LEU A 104 0.43 -5.76 -23.44
CA LEU A 104 1.05 -4.57 -22.88
C LEU A 104 2.46 -4.85 -22.34
N GLU A 105 2.74 -6.08 -21.98
CA GLU A 105 4.02 -6.51 -21.39
C GLU A 105 5.01 -6.99 -22.44
N GLU A 106 4.53 -7.67 -23.50
CA GLU A 106 5.38 -8.22 -24.57
C GLU A 106 6.42 -7.21 -25.10
N PRO A 107 6.09 -5.95 -25.40
CA PRO A 107 7.06 -4.97 -25.89
C PRO A 107 8.13 -4.58 -24.86
N LYS A 108 7.85 -4.78 -23.57
CA LYS A 108 8.71 -4.38 -22.45
C LYS A 108 9.53 -5.53 -21.87
N ILE A 109 9.38 -6.77 -22.34
CA ILE A 109 10.02 -7.95 -21.76
C ILE A 109 11.51 -7.75 -21.44
N PRO A 110 12.37 -7.21 -22.36
CA PRO A 110 13.77 -7.00 -22.04
C PRO A 110 13.99 -6.06 -20.84
N GLN A 111 13.20 -4.99 -20.73
CA GLN A 111 13.24 -4.04 -19.61
C GLN A 111 12.79 -4.71 -18.32
N LEU A 112 11.70 -5.47 -18.35
CA LEU A 112 11.16 -6.15 -17.18
C LEU A 112 12.09 -7.25 -16.67
N LEU A 113 12.73 -8.01 -17.56
CA LEU A 113 13.76 -9.00 -17.19
C LEU A 113 15.00 -8.33 -16.60
N ALA A 114 15.38 -7.13 -17.07
CA ALA A 114 16.45 -6.35 -16.47
C ALA A 114 16.07 -5.88 -15.05
N LEU A 115 14.85 -5.40 -14.86
CA LEU A 115 14.32 -5.04 -13.52
C LEU A 115 14.35 -6.22 -12.55
N LEU A 116 13.90 -7.41 -12.98
CA LEU A 116 14.00 -8.62 -12.15
C LEU A 116 15.46 -8.98 -11.83
N THR A 117 16.36 -8.76 -12.78
CA THR A 117 17.80 -8.98 -12.55
C THR A 117 18.36 -7.99 -11.54
N ASP A 118 17.95 -6.73 -11.57
CA ASP A 118 18.38 -5.72 -10.59
C ASP A 118 17.86 -6.03 -9.18
N ILE A 119 16.61 -6.53 -9.08
CA ILE A 119 16.03 -6.99 -7.80
C ILE A 119 16.84 -8.19 -7.27
N ASP A 120 17.15 -9.18 -8.11
CA ASP A 120 17.83 -10.42 -7.73
C ASP A 120 19.34 -10.23 -7.52
N ALA A 121 20.00 -9.35 -8.29
CA ALA A 121 21.44 -9.15 -8.22
C ALA A 121 21.88 -8.61 -6.84
N ASN A 122 21.03 -7.86 -6.19
CA ASN A 122 21.29 -7.36 -4.85
C ASN A 122 20.02 -7.40 -3.97
N PRO A 123 19.46 -8.60 -3.74
CA PRO A 123 18.21 -8.73 -3.01
C PRO A 123 18.32 -8.11 -1.61
N LYS A 124 19.48 -8.24 -0.96
CA LYS A 124 19.71 -7.62 0.35
C LYS A 124 19.60 -6.11 0.31
N ALA A 125 20.09 -5.44 -0.74
CA ALA A 125 19.98 -3.98 -0.81
C ALA A 125 18.52 -3.53 -1.06
N PHE A 126 17.79 -4.20 -1.95
CA PHE A 126 16.39 -3.91 -2.22
C PHE A 126 15.54 -4.19 -0.97
N GLN A 127 15.56 -5.43 -0.47
CA GLN A 127 14.83 -5.87 0.71
C GLN A 127 15.22 -5.07 1.95
N GLN A 128 16.52 -4.90 2.19
CA GLN A 128 17.02 -4.18 3.37
C GLN A 128 16.56 -2.72 3.43
N ARG A 129 16.43 -2.03 2.31
CA ARG A 129 15.89 -0.66 2.28
C ARG A 129 14.42 -0.64 2.66
N ILE A 130 13.64 -1.59 2.17
CA ILE A 130 12.22 -1.75 2.50
C ILE A 130 12.08 -2.09 3.99
N GLU A 131 12.83 -3.09 4.49
CA GLU A 131 12.85 -3.48 5.90
C GLU A 131 13.20 -2.31 6.81
N GLN A 132 14.29 -1.60 6.52
CA GLN A 132 14.72 -0.44 7.31
C GLN A 132 13.66 0.67 7.32
N ARG A 133 12.99 0.89 6.19
CA ARG A 133 11.95 1.91 6.11
C ARG A 133 10.71 1.52 6.92
N ILE A 134 10.19 0.30 6.73
CA ILE A 134 9.03 -0.22 7.46
C ILE A 134 9.32 -0.28 8.96
N ALA A 135 10.51 -0.74 9.37
CA ALA A 135 10.90 -0.88 10.77
C ALA A 135 10.83 0.44 11.56
N LEU A 136 10.95 1.59 10.91
CA LEU A 136 10.76 2.88 11.57
C LEU A 136 9.32 3.11 12.03
N PHE A 137 8.35 2.48 11.35
CA PHE A 137 6.91 2.71 11.49
C PHE A 137 6.16 1.52 12.07
N VAL A 138 6.84 0.61 12.73
CA VAL A 138 6.26 -0.50 13.49
C VAL A 138 6.56 -0.33 14.98
N PRO A 139 5.70 -0.87 15.87
CA PRO A 139 5.99 -0.87 17.30
C PRO A 139 7.33 -1.55 17.62
N PRO A 140 8.09 -1.09 18.62
CA PRO A 140 9.30 -1.76 19.05
C PRO A 140 8.99 -3.23 19.40
N ASN A 141 9.86 -4.14 18.96
CA ASN A 141 9.74 -5.60 19.14
C ASN A 141 8.58 -6.26 18.40
N ALA A 142 8.00 -5.62 17.38
CA ALA A 142 7.11 -6.31 16.46
C ALA A 142 7.91 -7.38 15.69
N ASP A 143 7.38 -8.60 15.64
CA ASP A 143 7.92 -9.72 14.88
C ASP A 143 7.00 -9.97 13.69
N ILE A 144 7.37 -9.47 12.51
CA ILE A 144 6.53 -9.49 11.32
C ILE A 144 7.35 -10.03 10.16
N HIS A 145 6.87 -11.09 9.55
CA HIS A 145 7.44 -11.67 8.34
C HIS A 145 6.55 -11.34 7.15
N LEU A 146 7.10 -10.66 6.16
CA LEU A 146 6.41 -10.17 4.97
C LEU A 146 6.93 -10.88 3.74
N GLU A 147 6.04 -11.36 2.88
CA GLU A 147 6.36 -12.03 1.63
C GLU A 147 5.87 -11.19 0.45
N GLY A 148 6.78 -10.82 -0.45
CA GLY A 148 6.48 -10.07 -1.66
C GLY A 148 6.66 -10.93 -2.89
N TYR A 149 5.64 -10.99 -3.74
CA TYR A 149 5.67 -11.74 -5.00
C TYR A 149 5.62 -10.78 -6.17
N VAL A 150 6.61 -10.89 -7.05
CA VAL A 150 6.64 -10.11 -8.29
C VAL A 150 5.87 -10.87 -9.37
N VAL A 151 4.93 -10.20 -10.01
CA VAL A 151 4.10 -10.74 -11.09
C VAL A 151 4.24 -9.91 -12.36
N ALA A 152 3.92 -10.50 -13.51
CA ALA A 152 3.92 -9.85 -14.81
C ALA A 152 2.64 -10.25 -15.55
N ALA A 153 1.49 -9.83 -15.01
CA ALA A 153 0.17 -10.12 -15.58
C ALA A 153 -0.92 -9.33 -14.85
N GLY A 154 -2.01 -9.08 -15.53
CA GLY A 154 -3.22 -8.51 -14.95
C GLY A 154 -3.15 -6.98 -14.76
N ASP A 155 -4.06 -6.45 -13.97
CA ASP A 155 -4.22 -5.02 -13.69
C ASP A 155 -3.85 -4.69 -12.23
N GLY A 156 -3.50 -3.41 -11.98
CA GLY A 156 -3.03 -2.93 -10.68
C GLY A 156 -1.51 -3.04 -10.51
N GLY A 157 -0.87 -1.97 -10.00
CA GLY A 157 0.59 -1.90 -9.83
C GLY A 157 1.09 -2.65 -8.60
N GLY A 158 0.31 -2.62 -7.51
CA GLY A 158 0.56 -3.35 -6.28
C GLY A 158 -0.74 -3.69 -5.59
N TYR A 159 -0.78 -4.79 -4.83
CA TYR A 159 -1.97 -5.21 -4.12
C TYR A 159 -1.68 -6.26 -3.05
N ALA A 160 -2.51 -6.26 -2.00
CA ALA A 160 -2.54 -7.25 -0.93
C ALA A 160 -3.98 -7.71 -0.68
N PHE A 161 -4.15 -8.89 -0.07
CA PHE A 161 -5.49 -9.46 0.23
C PHE A 161 -5.72 -9.64 1.74
N GLY A 162 -5.06 -8.80 2.56
CA GLY A 162 -5.24 -8.79 4.02
C GLY A 162 -4.40 -9.82 4.79
N GLY A 163 -3.47 -10.52 4.09
CA GLY A 163 -2.46 -11.40 4.70
C GLY A 163 -1.12 -10.71 4.89
N THR A 164 -0.06 -11.52 5.00
CA THR A 164 1.34 -11.07 5.01
C THR A 164 1.94 -10.99 3.61
N ASP A 165 1.20 -11.43 2.59
CA ASP A 165 1.62 -11.49 1.20
C ASP A 165 1.25 -10.19 0.48
N PHE A 166 2.18 -9.73 -0.34
CA PHE A 166 2.03 -8.60 -1.23
C PHE A 166 2.44 -8.99 -2.66
N PHE A 167 1.79 -8.39 -3.65
CA PHE A 167 2.02 -8.67 -5.06
C PHE A 167 2.38 -7.39 -5.80
N LEU A 168 3.53 -7.40 -6.50
CA LEU A 168 4.03 -6.29 -7.31
C LEU A 168 3.91 -6.63 -8.79
N ASN A 169 3.05 -5.93 -9.53
CA ASN A 169 2.93 -6.10 -10.97
C ASN A 169 3.94 -5.20 -11.71
N ILE A 170 5.00 -5.80 -12.23
CA ILE A 170 6.04 -5.09 -12.98
C ILE A 170 5.63 -4.70 -14.40
N GLY A 171 4.51 -5.18 -14.91
CA GLY A 171 3.90 -4.66 -16.13
C GLY A 171 3.52 -3.18 -16.03
N ILE A 172 3.25 -2.73 -14.80
CA ILE A 172 2.90 -1.33 -14.45
C ILE A 172 4.07 -0.65 -13.73
N VAL A 173 4.66 -1.33 -12.74
CA VAL A 173 5.78 -0.83 -11.93
C VAL A 173 7.09 -1.23 -12.59
N ASP A 174 7.55 -0.46 -13.55
CA ASP A 174 8.54 -0.86 -14.56
C ASP A 174 9.98 -0.34 -14.32
N ASP A 175 10.26 0.26 -13.16
CA ASP A 175 11.62 0.59 -12.72
C ASP A 175 11.88 0.30 -11.23
N ILE A 176 13.16 0.17 -10.87
CA ILE A 176 13.60 -0.25 -9.53
C ILE A 176 13.23 0.76 -8.43
N VAL A 177 13.15 2.05 -8.75
CA VAL A 177 12.82 3.11 -7.77
C VAL A 177 11.33 3.08 -7.47
N LEU A 178 10.50 3.01 -8.53
CA LEU A 178 9.06 2.85 -8.39
C LEU A 178 8.74 1.51 -7.71
N ALA A 179 9.43 0.42 -8.07
CA ALA A 179 9.27 -0.88 -7.43
C ALA A 179 9.57 -0.80 -5.93
N GLN A 180 10.63 -0.10 -5.52
CA GLN A 180 10.96 0.05 -4.10
C GLN A 180 9.89 0.86 -3.34
N GLU A 181 9.42 1.97 -3.91
CA GLU A 181 8.38 2.80 -3.30
C GLU A 181 7.07 2.04 -3.16
N THR A 182 6.57 1.47 -4.26
CA THR A 182 5.32 0.72 -4.30
C THR A 182 5.37 -0.51 -3.37
N THR A 183 6.45 -1.29 -3.41
CA THR A 183 6.62 -2.44 -2.51
C THR A 183 6.60 -2.01 -1.04
N THR A 184 7.24 -0.89 -0.70
CA THR A 184 7.23 -0.39 0.69
C THR A 184 5.83 0.06 1.12
N HIS A 185 5.10 0.74 0.25
CA HIS A 185 3.71 1.15 0.47
C HIS A 185 2.80 -0.06 0.76
N GLU A 186 2.81 -1.00 -0.14
CA GLU A 186 1.91 -2.16 -0.08
C GLU A 186 2.28 -3.15 1.05
N LEU A 187 3.56 -3.39 1.29
CA LEU A 187 3.97 -4.19 2.44
C LEU A 187 3.60 -3.52 3.77
N TYR A 188 3.47 -2.19 3.78
CA TYR A 188 2.96 -1.51 4.97
C TYR A 188 1.47 -1.79 5.19
N HIS A 189 0.68 -2.02 4.14
CA HIS A 189 -0.69 -2.53 4.29
C HIS A 189 -0.71 -3.93 4.93
N ALA A 190 0.24 -4.80 4.61
CA ALA A 190 0.37 -6.09 5.29
C ALA A 190 0.73 -5.92 6.78
N VAL A 191 1.60 -4.96 7.13
CA VAL A 191 1.85 -4.58 8.54
C VAL A 191 0.58 -4.09 9.21
N GLN A 192 -0.18 -3.21 8.57
CA GLN A 192 -1.46 -2.72 9.11
C GLN A 192 -2.45 -3.86 9.32
N GLY A 193 -2.51 -4.82 8.40
CA GLY A 193 -3.31 -6.04 8.50
C GLY A 193 -2.96 -6.88 9.72
N ALA A 194 -1.67 -7.03 10.04
CA ALA A 194 -1.20 -7.77 11.22
C ALA A 194 -1.69 -7.18 12.55
N PHE A 195 -2.04 -5.89 12.56
CA PHE A 195 -2.60 -5.19 13.72
C PHE A 195 -4.10 -4.84 13.58
N ALA A 196 -4.78 -5.30 12.53
CA ALA A 196 -6.18 -4.92 12.25
C ALA A 196 -7.12 -5.26 13.42
N ALA A 197 -6.94 -6.42 14.04
CA ALA A 197 -7.77 -6.85 15.17
C ALA A 197 -7.71 -5.89 16.39
N ASP A 198 -6.62 -5.14 16.54
CA ASP A 198 -6.47 -4.14 17.60
C ASP A 198 -7.22 -2.83 17.27
N ARG A 199 -7.57 -2.64 16.00
CA ARG A 199 -8.26 -1.44 15.50
C ARG A 199 -9.75 -1.61 15.29
N ASP A 200 -10.23 -2.85 15.23
CA ASP A 200 -11.62 -3.17 14.91
C ASP A 200 -12.61 -2.49 15.88
N LEU A 201 -13.61 -1.86 15.28
CA LEU A 201 -14.77 -1.39 16.00
C LEU A 201 -15.65 -2.59 16.37
N LYS A 202 -15.68 -2.94 17.64
CA LYS A 202 -16.54 -4.02 18.15
C LYS A 202 -17.96 -3.50 18.35
N ILE A 203 -18.72 -3.41 17.27
CA ILE A 203 -20.16 -3.13 17.32
C ILE A 203 -20.87 -4.44 16.98
N ASP A 204 -21.33 -5.14 18.01
CA ASP A 204 -22.08 -6.38 17.83
C ASP A 204 -23.50 -6.05 17.38
N ASN A 205 -23.93 -6.64 16.25
CA ASN A 205 -25.28 -6.54 15.71
C ASN A 205 -25.81 -5.09 15.62
N PRO A 206 -25.38 -4.30 14.65
CA PRO A 206 -25.82 -2.89 14.55
C PRO A 206 -27.34 -2.80 14.35
N HIS A 207 -27.98 -2.07 15.24
CA HIS A 207 -29.42 -1.83 15.17
C HIS A 207 -29.71 -0.38 14.80
N GLY A 208 -30.33 -0.20 13.64
CA GLY A 208 -30.79 1.10 13.19
C GLY A 208 -29.75 1.94 12.46
N HIS A 209 -30.25 3.01 11.89
CA HIS A 209 -29.55 3.91 10.97
C HIS A 209 -28.26 4.53 11.59
N ALA A 210 -28.34 5.00 12.84
CA ALA A 210 -27.25 5.70 13.50
C ALA A 210 -26.01 4.80 13.68
N GLN A 211 -26.19 3.52 14.05
CA GLN A 211 -25.09 2.58 14.18
C GLN A 211 -24.51 2.17 12.82
N GLN A 212 -25.36 2.01 11.80
CA GLN A 212 -24.87 1.73 10.45
C GLN A 212 -24.05 2.88 9.90
N ALA A 213 -24.50 4.14 10.07
CA ALA A 213 -23.76 5.33 9.69
C ALA A 213 -22.40 5.43 10.43
N CYS A 214 -22.38 5.03 11.69
CA CYS A 214 -21.18 4.99 12.51
C CYS A 214 -20.17 3.95 11.99
N ILE A 215 -20.64 2.76 11.62
CA ILE A 215 -19.79 1.71 11.00
C ILE A 215 -19.19 2.20 9.69
N SER A 216 -20.02 2.76 8.80
CA SER A 216 -19.54 3.31 7.52
C SER A 216 -18.52 4.43 7.73
N SER A 217 -18.72 5.28 8.73
CA SER A 217 -17.74 6.30 9.13
C SER A 217 -16.43 5.66 9.63
N GLY A 218 -16.53 4.55 10.37
CA GLY A 218 -15.38 3.78 10.83
C GLY A 218 -14.57 3.20 9.67
N HIS A 219 -15.24 2.65 8.66
CA HIS A 219 -14.59 2.16 7.44
C HIS A 219 -13.87 3.28 6.69
N LEU A 220 -14.48 4.46 6.56
CA LEU A 220 -13.84 5.61 5.92
C LEU A 220 -12.59 6.07 6.69
N PHE A 221 -12.64 6.13 8.01
CA PHE A 221 -11.46 6.42 8.83
C PHE A 221 -10.39 5.34 8.73
N ASN A 222 -10.78 4.08 8.58
CA ASN A 222 -9.82 3.00 8.36
C ASN A 222 -9.05 3.21 7.05
N ASN A 223 -9.75 3.43 5.94
CA ASN A 223 -9.09 3.70 4.66
C ASN A 223 -8.25 4.98 4.71
N LEU A 224 -8.75 6.05 5.34
CA LEU A 224 -7.99 7.29 5.51
C LEU A 224 -6.66 7.06 6.24
N TYR A 225 -6.67 6.28 7.33
CA TYR A 225 -5.46 5.94 8.07
C TYR A 225 -4.55 5.01 7.26
N GLU A 226 -5.10 3.93 6.71
CA GLU A 226 -4.31 2.91 6.02
C GLU A 226 -3.60 3.50 4.81
N GLU A 227 -4.32 4.17 3.94
CA GLU A 227 -3.75 4.77 2.72
C GLU A 227 -2.80 5.92 3.04
N GLY A 228 -3.19 6.83 3.93
CA GLY A 228 -2.35 7.98 4.26
C GLY A 228 -1.02 7.60 4.90
N SER A 229 -1.04 6.62 5.81
CA SER A 229 0.18 6.14 6.45
C SER A 229 1.03 5.28 5.49
N ALA A 230 0.43 4.46 4.63
CA ALA A 230 1.15 3.68 3.63
C ALA A 230 1.84 4.57 2.58
N MET A 231 1.17 5.61 2.07
CA MET A 231 1.79 6.62 1.20
C MET A 231 2.99 7.31 1.86
N TYR A 232 2.88 7.64 3.15
CA TYR A 232 3.99 8.26 3.86
C TYR A 232 5.16 7.29 4.07
N VAL A 233 4.88 6.04 4.40
CA VAL A 233 5.89 4.99 4.60
C VAL A 233 6.52 4.58 3.27
N GLY A 234 5.78 4.56 2.16
CA GLY A 234 6.28 4.30 0.80
C GLY A 234 7.41 5.23 0.37
N ASP A 235 7.47 6.44 0.97
CA ASP A 235 8.49 7.46 0.70
C ASP A 235 8.41 8.07 -0.70
N LEU A 236 7.37 8.86 -0.92
CA LEU A 236 7.15 9.59 -2.18
C LEU A 236 8.36 10.44 -2.64
N SER A 237 9.32 10.73 -1.75
CA SER A 237 10.56 11.44 -2.11
C SER A 237 11.49 10.64 -3.03
N LEU A 238 11.23 9.35 -3.20
CA LEU A 238 11.95 8.51 -4.16
C LEU A 238 11.49 8.75 -5.60
N LEU A 239 10.20 9.00 -5.81
CA LEU A 239 9.59 9.09 -7.15
C LEU A 239 10.29 10.05 -8.13
N PRO A 240 10.85 11.22 -7.72
CA PRO A 240 11.62 12.07 -8.63
C PRO A 240 12.88 11.42 -9.21
N LYS A 241 13.33 10.29 -8.67
CA LYS A 241 14.49 9.53 -9.14
C LYS A 241 14.10 8.40 -10.09
N SER A 242 12.81 8.12 -10.22
CA SER A 242 12.27 7.12 -11.14
C SER A 242 12.24 7.67 -12.56
N HIS A 243 12.45 6.79 -13.54
CA HIS A 243 12.29 7.09 -14.96
C HIS A 243 10.95 6.57 -15.51
N SER A 244 10.13 5.96 -14.67
CA SER A 244 8.81 5.46 -15.04
C SER A 244 7.85 6.62 -15.37
N PRO A 245 7.09 6.53 -16.48
CA PRO A 245 5.99 7.45 -16.75
C PRO A 245 4.92 7.44 -15.63
N TRP A 246 4.72 6.30 -14.98
CA TRP A 246 3.80 6.15 -13.86
C TRP A 246 4.25 6.97 -12.64
N ALA A 247 5.53 6.93 -12.27
CA ALA A 247 6.06 7.75 -11.19
C ALA A 247 5.91 9.26 -11.48
N THR A 248 6.16 9.67 -12.72
CA THR A 248 5.97 11.06 -13.16
C THR A 248 4.51 11.49 -13.02
N ARG A 249 3.56 10.64 -13.43
CA ARG A 249 2.13 10.89 -13.29
C ARG A 249 1.72 10.95 -11.82
N SER A 250 2.11 9.98 -11.02
CA SER A 250 1.81 9.95 -9.57
C SER A 250 2.32 11.20 -8.85
N LEU A 251 3.55 11.64 -9.16
CA LEU A 251 4.09 12.89 -8.62
C LEU A 251 3.27 14.11 -9.03
N THR A 252 2.81 14.16 -10.26
CA THR A 252 1.99 15.27 -10.75
C THR A 252 0.67 15.33 -10.00
N ASP A 253 0.00 14.19 -9.86
CA ASP A 253 -1.29 14.09 -9.18
C ASP A 253 -1.16 14.42 -7.68
N ILE A 254 -0.12 13.90 -7.00
CA ILE A 254 0.16 14.18 -5.58
C ILE A 254 0.48 15.67 -5.37
N ASN A 255 1.34 16.26 -6.21
CA ASN A 255 1.70 17.68 -6.09
C ASN A 255 0.51 18.60 -6.35
N ASP A 256 -0.34 18.26 -7.31
CA ASP A 256 -1.57 19.00 -7.60
C ASP A 256 -2.56 18.87 -6.43
N GLY A 257 -2.77 17.65 -5.90
CA GLY A 257 -3.61 17.41 -4.74
C GLY A 257 -3.14 18.14 -3.48
N GLN A 258 -1.82 18.20 -3.22
CA GLN A 258 -1.27 18.96 -2.10
C GLN A 258 -1.42 20.48 -2.30
N LYS A 259 -1.35 20.96 -3.54
CA LYS A 259 -1.62 22.36 -3.89
C LYS A 259 -3.08 22.73 -3.64
N HIS A 260 -3.99 21.82 -3.89
CA HIS A 260 -5.44 21.97 -3.74
C HIS A 260 -5.98 21.17 -2.54
N ILE A 261 -5.21 21.08 -1.46
CA ILE A 261 -5.54 20.24 -0.29
C ILE A 261 -6.91 20.54 0.31
N GLN A 262 -7.43 21.77 0.15
CA GLN A 262 -8.75 22.14 0.62
C GLN A 262 -9.86 21.40 -0.12
N ASP A 263 -9.64 20.98 -1.36
CA ASP A 263 -10.62 20.17 -2.11
C ASP A 263 -10.71 18.77 -1.47
N SER A 264 -9.57 18.20 -1.07
CA SER A 264 -9.52 16.92 -0.35
C SER A 264 -10.24 17.01 1.02
N VAL A 265 -10.02 18.06 1.78
CA VAL A 265 -10.72 18.32 3.05
C VAL A 265 -12.23 18.46 2.82
N THR A 266 -12.62 19.17 1.77
CA THR A 266 -14.03 19.40 1.45
C THR A 266 -14.70 18.09 1.02
N LEU A 267 -14.05 17.27 0.19
CA LEU A 267 -14.59 15.98 -0.21
C LEU A 267 -14.76 15.07 1.00
N LEU A 268 -13.75 14.96 1.87
CA LEU A 268 -13.83 14.17 3.09
C LEU A 268 -15.01 14.62 4.00
N GLU A 269 -15.21 15.92 4.14
CA GLU A 269 -16.34 16.49 4.90
C GLU A 269 -17.70 16.11 4.26
N MET A 270 -17.82 16.23 2.94
CA MET A 270 -19.03 15.83 2.20
C MET A 270 -19.30 14.34 2.32
N SER A 271 -18.27 13.50 2.32
CA SER A 271 -18.38 12.05 2.50
C SER A 271 -18.99 11.70 3.85
N PHE A 272 -18.54 12.35 4.93
CA PHE A 272 -19.16 12.15 6.25
C PHE A 272 -20.61 12.67 6.33
N ILE A 273 -20.94 13.76 5.65
CA ILE A 273 -22.32 14.23 5.53
C ILE A 273 -23.18 13.18 4.82
N ALA A 274 -22.71 12.65 3.69
CA ALA A 274 -23.43 11.66 2.89
C ALA A 274 -23.63 10.32 3.61
N LEU A 275 -22.60 9.82 4.30
CA LEU A 275 -22.68 8.60 5.07
C LEU A 275 -23.60 8.71 6.30
N ASN A 276 -23.85 9.93 6.80
CA ASN A 276 -24.68 10.19 7.97
C ASN A 276 -26.03 10.84 7.62
N ALA A 277 -26.38 10.94 6.35
CA ALA A 277 -27.69 11.45 5.90
C ALA A 277 -28.85 10.54 6.30
N SER A 278 -30.09 11.03 6.28
CA SER A 278 -31.29 10.20 6.53
C SER A 278 -31.44 9.04 5.55
N GLU A 279 -30.96 9.22 4.33
CA GLU A 279 -30.78 8.19 3.31
C GLU A 279 -29.29 8.14 2.96
N PRO A 280 -28.49 7.28 3.64
CA PRO A 280 -27.03 7.28 3.47
C PRO A 280 -26.64 6.71 2.12
N VAL A 281 -25.59 7.29 1.56
CA VAL A 281 -24.89 6.69 0.42
C VAL A 281 -24.23 5.38 0.89
N PRO A 282 -24.35 4.27 0.09
CA PRO A 282 -23.62 3.04 0.39
C PRO A 282 -22.10 3.29 0.49
N TYR A 283 -21.45 2.61 1.45
CA TYR A 283 -20.03 2.82 1.68
C TYR A 283 -19.17 2.58 0.43
N ASP A 284 -19.46 1.52 -0.34
CA ASP A 284 -18.70 1.19 -1.56
C ASP A 284 -18.77 2.29 -2.64
N GLU A 285 -19.92 2.98 -2.74
CA GLU A 285 -20.06 4.11 -3.64
C GLU A 285 -19.23 5.30 -3.14
N MET A 286 -19.24 5.56 -1.83
CA MET A 286 -18.42 6.60 -1.24
C MET A 286 -16.92 6.31 -1.38
N TYR A 287 -16.50 5.07 -1.12
CA TYR A 287 -15.13 4.63 -1.34
C TYR A 287 -14.66 4.88 -2.78
N SER A 288 -15.54 4.62 -3.75
CA SER A 288 -15.24 4.86 -5.16
C SER A 288 -15.01 6.34 -5.47
N VAL A 289 -15.76 7.25 -4.82
CA VAL A 289 -15.58 8.70 -4.98
C VAL A 289 -14.31 9.20 -4.31
N ASP A 290 -13.99 8.69 -3.14
CA ASP A 290 -12.91 9.19 -2.29
C ASP A 290 -11.52 8.69 -2.73
N PHE A 291 -11.44 7.42 -3.18
CA PHE A 291 -10.16 6.72 -3.36
C PHE A 291 -9.89 6.28 -4.80
N PHE A 292 -10.89 6.18 -5.69
CA PHE A 292 -10.64 5.88 -7.11
C PHE A 292 -10.49 7.16 -7.96
N GLY A 293 -10.06 6.98 -9.18
CA GLY A 293 -9.82 8.09 -10.11
C GLY A 293 -8.60 8.91 -9.70
N HIS A 294 -8.82 10.14 -9.24
CA HIS A 294 -7.74 11.02 -8.80
C HIS A 294 -7.35 10.84 -7.33
N GLY A 295 -8.01 9.93 -6.60
CA GLY A 295 -7.68 9.60 -5.23
C GLY A 295 -7.64 10.82 -4.30
N VAL A 296 -8.63 11.71 -4.39
CA VAL A 296 -8.59 13.05 -3.77
C VAL A 296 -8.39 12.97 -2.26
N VAL A 297 -8.99 11.98 -1.59
CA VAL A 297 -8.88 11.82 -0.14
C VAL A 297 -7.51 11.27 0.30
N TYR A 298 -6.77 10.61 -0.60
CA TYR A 298 -5.38 10.24 -0.32
C TYR A 298 -4.51 11.44 0.09
N ASN A 299 -4.73 12.60 -0.51
CA ASN A 299 -3.91 13.79 -0.25
C ASN A 299 -4.03 14.27 1.20
N ILE A 300 -5.26 14.37 1.75
CA ILE A 300 -5.43 14.78 3.16
C ILE A 300 -4.93 13.68 4.10
N ALA A 301 -5.12 12.41 3.77
CA ALA A 301 -4.63 11.28 4.54
C ALA A 301 -3.09 11.31 4.67
N TYR A 302 -2.39 11.52 3.55
CA TYR A 302 -0.93 11.70 3.51
C TYR A 302 -0.45 12.91 4.31
N VAL A 303 -1.12 14.06 4.16
CA VAL A 303 -0.77 15.29 4.88
C VAL A 303 -0.90 15.09 6.40
N MET A 304 -1.94 14.40 6.85
CA MET A 304 -2.11 14.06 8.26
C MET A 304 -0.99 13.16 8.78
N ALA A 305 -0.64 12.09 8.05
CA ALA A 305 0.46 11.20 8.42
C ALA A 305 1.79 11.95 8.49
N LYS A 306 2.08 12.80 7.48
CA LYS A 306 3.26 13.65 7.43
C LYS A 306 3.36 14.60 8.62
N ALA A 307 2.25 15.26 8.98
CA ALA A 307 2.20 16.20 10.10
C ALA A 307 2.44 15.49 11.45
N ILE A 308 1.83 14.31 11.65
CA ILE A 308 2.04 13.49 12.84
C ILE A 308 3.52 13.07 12.97
N VAL A 309 4.12 12.60 11.88
CA VAL A 309 5.53 12.20 11.91
C VAL A 309 6.46 13.40 12.12
N ALA A 310 6.13 14.56 11.57
CA ALA A 310 6.91 15.79 11.79
C ALA A 310 6.91 16.20 13.27
N GLN A 311 5.81 16.00 13.99
CA GLN A 311 5.66 16.34 15.41
C GLN A 311 6.21 15.25 16.34
N ASP A 312 5.82 13.99 16.12
CA ASP A 312 5.98 12.90 17.08
C ASP A 312 6.99 11.83 16.61
N GLY A 313 7.60 12.03 15.45
CA GLY A 313 8.51 11.07 14.82
C GLY A 313 7.79 9.83 14.26
N PRO A 314 8.56 8.90 13.65
CA PRO A 314 8.01 7.69 13.05
C PRO A 314 7.20 6.84 14.03
N GLN A 315 7.62 6.76 15.29
CA GLN A 315 6.93 6.01 16.33
C GLN A 315 5.59 6.64 16.74
N GLY A 316 5.40 7.94 16.53
CA GLY A 316 4.12 8.61 16.67
C GLY A 316 3.09 8.07 15.67
N LEU A 317 3.48 7.84 14.41
CA LEU A 317 2.63 7.20 13.42
C LEU A 317 2.42 5.71 13.71
N ALA A 318 3.48 4.98 14.09
CA ALA A 318 3.42 3.56 14.45
C ALA A 318 2.44 3.27 15.61
N ALA A 319 2.25 4.22 16.53
CA ALA A 319 1.33 4.06 17.64
C ALA A 319 -0.14 3.85 17.21
N TYR A 320 -0.53 4.34 16.02
CA TYR A 320 -1.88 4.16 15.49
C TYR A 320 -2.15 2.76 14.93
N LEU A 321 -1.13 1.93 14.70
CA LEU A 321 -1.31 0.52 14.31
C LEU A 321 -2.18 -0.26 15.29
N LYS A 322 -2.14 0.10 16.59
CA LYS A 322 -2.85 -0.57 17.68
C LYS A 322 -4.00 0.25 18.25
N GLN A 323 -4.46 1.26 17.53
CA GLN A 323 -5.52 2.14 18.00
C GLN A 323 -6.66 2.22 16.99
N PRO A 324 -7.92 2.38 17.44
CA PRO A 324 -9.03 2.65 16.52
C PRO A 324 -8.72 3.83 15.61
N THR A 325 -9.02 3.71 14.32
CA THR A 325 -8.53 4.62 13.26
C THR A 325 -9.09 6.05 13.37
N TYR A 326 -10.24 6.26 14.00
CA TYR A 326 -10.71 7.62 14.32
C TYR A 326 -9.72 8.41 15.21
N LYS A 327 -8.86 7.71 15.96
CA LYS A 327 -7.83 8.38 16.80
C LYS A 327 -6.71 8.99 15.95
N PHE A 328 -6.45 8.48 14.75
CA PHE A 328 -5.54 9.13 13.82
C PHE A 328 -6.03 10.53 13.46
N VAL A 329 -7.33 10.68 13.19
CA VAL A 329 -7.95 11.98 12.92
C VAL A 329 -7.94 12.87 14.17
N LEU A 330 -8.39 12.35 15.31
CA LEU A 330 -8.39 13.13 16.57
C LEU A 330 -6.97 13.52 17.00
N GLY A 331 -5.97 12.64 16.82
CA GLY A 331 -4.57 12.94 17.09
C GLY A 331 -4.05 14.07 16.20
N TYR A 332 -4.36 14.04 14.90
CA TYR A 332 -4.02 15.12 14.00
C TYR A 332 -4.61 16.47 14.46
N THR A 333 -5.87 16.50 14.94
CA THR A 333 -6.50 17.73 15.40
C THR A 333 -5.86 18.31 16.69
N GLN A 334 -5.07 17.51 17.42
CA GLN A 334 -4.35 17.95 18.62
C GLN A 334 -2.95 18.52 18.32
N LEU A 335 -2.48 18.44 17.08
CA LEU A 335 -1.17 18.96 16.72
C LEU A 335 -1.14 20.49 16.91
N PRO A 336 -0.05 21.07 17.44
CA PRO A 336 0.05 22.53 17.61
C PRO A 336 -0.12 23.30 16.30
N ALA A 337 0.25 22.71 15.17
CA ALA A 337 0.15 23.32 13.85
C ALA A 337 -1.23 23.14 13.18
N TYR A 338 -2.16 22.39 13.78
CA TYR A 338 -3.47 22.11 13.19
C TYR A 338 -4.23 23.38 12.79
N GLY A 339 -4.65 23.46 11.54
CA GLY A 339 -5.41 24.57 10.99
C GLY A 339 -4.61 25.86 10.77
N MET A 340 -3.26 25.84 10.89
CA MET A 340 -2.43 27.03 10.75
C MET A 340 -2.08 27.37 9.29
N ASP A 341 -1.95 26.37 8.46
CA ASP A 341 -1.52 26.51 7.06
C ASP A 341 -2.02 25.37 6.15
N LYS A 342 -1.64 25.39 4.88
CA LYS A 342 -2.03 24.37 3.89
C LYS A 342 -1.40 22.99 4.17
N ASP A 343 -0.28 22.93 4.87
CA ASP A 343 0.38 21.66 5.24
C ASP A 343 -0.22 21.07 6.52
N HIS A 344 -1.10 21.84 7.20
CA HIS A 344 -1.85 21.45 8.40
C HIS A 344 -3.32 21.90 8.30
N PRO A 345 -4.05 21.51 7.24
CA PRO A 345 -5.39 22.03 6.98
C PRO A 345 -6.36 21.66 8.11
N LYS A 346 -7.32 22.55 8.34
CA LYS A 346 -8.39 22.32 9.31
C LYS A 346 -9.45 21.39 8.71
N LEU A 347 -9.78 20.31 9.39
CA LEU A 347 -10.85 19.39 9.01
C LEU A 347 -12.24 20.01 9.25
N GLY A 348 -13.22 19.53 8.51
CA GLY A 348 -14.60 19.96 8.64
C GLY A 348 -15.29 19.44 9.93
N PRO A 349 -16.36 20.10 10.40
CA PRO A 349 -17.04 19.75 11.63
C PRO A 349 -17.68 18.36 11.60
N ASN A 350 -18.26 17.91 10.48
CA ASN A 350 -18.88 16.58 10.38
C ASN A 350 -17.84 15.46 10.42
N THR A 351 -16.64 15.67 9.87
CA THR A 351 -15.49 14.77 10.00
C THR A 351 -15.10 14.60 11.47
N ILE A 352 -14.97 15.71 12.22
CA ILE A 352 -14.62 15.70 13.64
C ILE A 352 -15.74 15.08 14.49
N ASP A 353 -16.99 15.40 14.19
CA ASP A 353 -18.16 14.85 14.91
C ASP A 353 -18.28 13.33 14.67
N ALA A 354 -18.02 12.84 13.46
CA ALA A 354 -17.98 11.41 13.18
C ALA A 354 -16.90 10.69 14.02
N ALA A 355 -15.69 11.27 14.11
CA ALA A 355 -14.62 10.72 14.94
C ALA A 355 -14.98 10.71 16.43
N ASN A 356 -15.63 11.77 16.93
CA ASN A 356 -16.09 11.85 18.32
C ASN A 356 -17.23 10.85 18.61
N ARG A 357 -18.16 10.63 17.68
CA ARG A 357 -19.21 9.60 17.85
C ARG A 357 -18.60 8.21 17.98
N LEU A 358 -17.63 7.87 17.15
CA LEU A 358 -16.88 6.61 17.25
C LEU A 358 -16.15 6.49 18.59
N ALA A 359 -15.54 7.56 19.06
CA ALA A 359 -14.89 7.60 20.38
C ALA A 359 -15.86 7.35 21.54
N ASN A 360 -17.14 7.70 21.37
CA ASN A 360 -18.22 7.50 22.34
C ASN A 360 -19.01 6.19 22.12
N GLY A 361 -18.49 5.27 21.28
CA GLY A 361 -19.10 3.96 21.04
C GLY A 361 -20.36 3.99 20.18
N CYS A 362 -20.51 5.00 19.33
CA CYS A 362 -21.67 5.13 18.41
C CYS A 362 -23.04 5.26 19.12
N ASN A 363 -23.06 5.78 20.32
CA ASN A 363 -24.28 6.02 21.12
C ASN A 363 -24.88 7.40 20.86
#